data_af9adf414452971bc3f2678e6d89f9bb
#
_entry.id   af9adf414452971bc3f2678e6d89f9bb
#
_cell.length_a   1.000
_cell.length_b   1.000
_cell.length_c   1.000
_cell.angle_alpha   90.00
_cell.angle_beta   90.00
_cell.angle_gamma   90.00
#
_symmetry.space_group_name_H-M   'P 1'
#
loop_
_entity.id
_entity.type
_entity.pdbx_description
1 polymer ?
#
loop_
_entity_poly.entity_id
_entity_poly.type
_entity_poly.pdbx_seq_one_letter_code
_entity_poly.pdbx_strand_id
1 'polypeptide(L)'
;MKTKKRFFRKMTAPAVFGAMLLLLTACPRSKTTYVDLGRIPEQYLATVPYRNGDVFRMQHESDRTVIDFTVSRHRQKETGFDYMYEKYKPAPNCVYEYESDITKCTPNYPIFNMEIEFSNRYMAFEEEGQNYAKSATIFAVGSARLPFIGEDHSNYEMLDSLKVNGRYYHDVFKLKSELVDYYEEEGSIHADTYYYNYENGLLGVVMSNGEKYWLYEE
;
A
#
# COMPACT_ATOMS: atom_id res chain seq x y z
N MET A 1 -77.88 -32.34 -28.01
CA MET A 1 -76.51 -31.65 -28.11
C MET A 1 -76.42 -30.54 -27.08
N LYS A 2 -75.63 -30.74 -26.05
CA LYS A 2 -75.45 -29.71 -24.97
C LYS A 2 -74.10 -29.05 -25.16
N THR A 3 -74.12 -27.75 -25.51
CA THR A 3 -72.93 -26.88 -25.69
C THR A 3 -72.40 -26.44 -24.32
N LYS A 4 -71.21 -26.86 -23.95
CA LYS A 4 -70.48 -26.41 -22.76
C LYS A 4 -69.89 -25.03 -23.04
N LYS A 5 -70.36 -23.98 -22.37
CA LYS A 5 -69.78 -22.67 -22.34
C LYS A 5 -68.49 -22.70 -21.47
N ARG A 6 -67.30 -22.45 -22.07
CA ARG A 6 -66.05 -22.21 -21.35
C ARG A 6 -66.04 -20.83 -20.74
N PHE A 7 -65.98 -20.76 -19.42
CA PHE A 7 -65.77 -19.53 -18.66
C PHE A 7 -64.27 -19.19 -18.68
N PHE A 8 -63.86 -18.26 -19.54
CA PHE A 8 -62.56 -17.63 -19.44
C PHE A 8 -62.57 -16.60 -18.32
N ARG A 9 -61.97 -16.96 -17.19
CA ARG A 9 -61.77 -16.01 -16.08
C ARG A 9 -60.66 -15.04 -16.50
N LYS A 10 -61.03 -13.77 -16.78
CA LYS A 10 -60.08 -12.71 -17.05
C LYS A 10 -59.28 -12.44 -15.75
N MET A 11 -58.03 -12.96 -15.69
CA MET A 11 -57.10 -12.50 -14.68
C MET A 11 -56.73 -11.05 -14.97
N THR A 12 -57.10 -10.17 -14.06
CA THR A 12 -56.92 -8.72 -14.20
C THR A 12 -55.43 -8.36 -14.07
N ALA A 13 -54.93 -7.62 -15.04
CA ALA A 13 -53.54 -7.16 -15.15
C ALA A 13 -52.93 -6.52 -13.88
N PRO A 14 -53.67 -5.90 -12.94
CA PRO A 14 -53.10 -5.29 -11.73
C PRO A 14 -52.48 -6.30 -10.75
N ALA A 15 -52.93 -7.58 -10.72
CA ALA A 15 -52.39 -8.59 -9.80
C ALA A 15 -50.96 -9.06 -10.18
N VAL A 16 -50.65 -9.08 -11.48
CA VAL A 16 -49.31 -9.46 -11.98
C VAL A 16 -48.29 -8.32 -11.75
N PHE A 17 -48.74 -7.07 -11.89
CA PHE A 17 -47.89 -5.89 -11.65
C PHE A 17 -47.52 -5.74 -10.16
N GLY A 18 -48.47 -6.01 -9.26
CA GLY A 18 -48.22 -5.97 -7.80
C GLY A 18 -47.24 -7.03 -7.32
N ALA A 19 -47.31 -8.25 -7.90
CA ALA A 19 -46.38 -9.34 -7.59
C ALA A 19 -44.95 -9.06 -8.12
N MET A 20 -44.82 -8.37 -9.27
CA MET A 20 -43.53 -8.01 -9.85
C MET A 20 -42.85 -6.85 -9.08
N LEU A 21 -43.63 -5.88 -8.54
CA LEU A 21 -43.09 -4.86 -7.66
C LEU A 21 -42.60 -5.42 -6.30
N LEU A 22 -43.29 -6.41 -5.76
CA LEU A 22 -42.86 -7.06 -4.51
C LEU A 22 -41.57 -7.89 -4.67
N LEU A 23 -41.32 -8.43 -5.86
CA LEU A 23 -40.09 -9.14 -6.16
C LEU A 23 -38.88 -8.18 -6.31
N LEU A 24 -39.10 -6.92 -6.69
CA LEU A 24 -38.03 -5.90 -6.79
C LEU A 24 -37.62 -5.34 -5.41
N THR A 25 -38.48 -5.46 -4.40
CA THR A 25 -38.17 -5.03 -3.02
C THR A 25 -37.54 -6.13 -2.16
N ALA A 26 -37.51 -7.36 -2.66
CA ALA A 26 -36.99 -8.53 -1.96
C ALA A 26 -35.51 -8.83 -2.29
N CYS A 27 -34.76 -7.90 -2.92
CA CYS A 27 -33.32 -8.00 -2.89
C CYS A 27 -32.88 -7.92 -1.43
N PRO A 28 -32.27 -8.99 -0.87
CA PRO A 28 -31.72 -8.89 0.47
C PRO A 28 -30.69 -7.76 0.44
N ARG A 29 -30.97 -6.66 1.13
CA ARG A 29 -29.97 -5.61 1.35
C ARG A 29 -28.82 -6.29 2.06
N SER A 30 -27.72 -6.53 1.36
CA SER A 30 -26.49 -6.94 1.99
C SER A 30 -26.18 -5.92 3.07
N LYS A 31 -26.09 -6.36 4.33
CA LYS A 31 -25.71 -5.48 5.41
C LYS A 31 -24.27 -5.07 5.14
N THR A 32 -24.05 -3.78 4.89
CA THR A 32 -22.71 -3.23 4.82
C THR A 32 -22.19 -3.08 6.24
N THR A 33 -21.06 -3.67 6.54
CA THR A 33 -20.35 -3.49 7.80
C THR A 33 -19.33 -2.38 7.61
N TYR A 34 -19.31 -1.42 8.54
CA TYR A 34 -18.34 -0.33 8.56
C TYR A 34 -17.32 -0.62 9.67
N VAL A 35 -16.05 -0.56 9.31
CA VAL A 35 -14.93 -0.78 10.24
C VAL A 35 -13.99 0.43 10.16
N ASP A 36 -13.82 1.13 11.28
CA ASP A 36 -12.80 2.18 11.41
C ASP A 36 -11.54 1.52 11.98
N LEU A 37 -10.46 1.51 11.21
CA LEU A 37 -9.17 0.95 11.59
C LEU A 37 -8.35 1.92 12.46
N GLY A 38 -8.88 3.11 12.75
CA GLY A 38 -8.27 4.11 13.60
C GLY A 38 -7.10 4.85 12.94
N ARG A 39 -6.19 5.34 13.77
CA ARG A 39 -5.02 6.10 13.33
C ARG A 39 -3.78 5.24 13.31
N ILE A 40 -2.84 5.59 12.45
CA ILE A 40 -1.48 5.03 12.48
C ILE A 40 -0.80 5.51 13.77
N PRO A 41 -0.28 4.59 14.62
CA PRO A 41 0.44 4.97 15.83
C PRO A 41 1.69 5.80 15.52
N GLU A 42 1.96 6.83 16.31
CA GLU A 42 3.07 7.77 16.09
C GLU A 42 4.45 7.08 16.06
N GLN A 43 4.63 5.99 16.80
CA GLN A 43 5.88 5.22 16.79
C GLN A 43 6.23 4.67 15.41
N TYR A 44 5.23 4.30 14.60
CA TYR A 44 5.46 3.84 13.23
C TYR A 44 5.73 5.00 12.27
N LEU A 45 5.05 6.14 12.48
CA LEU A 45 5.30 7.32 11.68
C LEU A 45 6.70 7.90 11.91
N ALA A 46 7.26 7.68 13.09
CA ALA A 46 8.63 8.06 13.42
C ALA A 46 9.70 7.24 12.67
N THR A 47 9.34 6.09 12.11
CA THR A 47 10.27 5.29 11.29
C THR A 47 10.54 5.91 9.91
N VAL A 48 9.75 6.92 9.52
CA VAL A 48 9.94 7.70 8.29
C VAL A 48 10.37 9.13 8.71
N PRO A 49 11.67 9.46 8.68
CA PRO A 49 12.18 10.70 9.27
C PRO A 49 11.89 11.96 8.46
N TYR A 50 11.36 11.81 7.26
CA TYR A 50 11.12 12.93 6.35
C TYR A 50 9.92 13.79 6.76
N ARG A 51 10.04 15.10 6.59
CA ARG A 51 8.96 16.09 6.79
C ARG A 51 8.59 16.74 5.47
N ASN A 52 7.38 17.24 5.40
CA ASN A 52 6.95 18.01 4.23
C ASN A 52 7.82 19.24 4.01
N GLY A 53 8.38 19.37 2.80
CA GLY A 53 9.30 20.45 2.44
C GLY A 53 10.78 20.16 2.67
N ASP A 54 11.14 19.04 3.29
CA ASP A 54 12.54 18.64 3.40
C ASP A 54 13.16 18.42 2.01
N VAL A 55 14.48 18.62 1.96
CA VAL A 55 15.28 18.24 0.81
C VAL A 55 16.41 17.36 1.30
N PHE A 56 16.55 16.17 0.73
CA PHE A 56 17.72 15.34 0.93
C PHE A 56 18.42 15.12 -0.41
N ARG A 57 19.69 14.77 -0.35
CA ARG A 57 20.51 14.62 -1.53
C ARG A 57 21.05 13.22 -1.66
N MET A 58 21.11 12.71 -2.86
CA MET A 58 21.81 11.47 -3.19
C MET A 58 22.91 11.76 -4.21
N GLN A 59 24.04 11.09 -4.05
CA GLN A 59 25.15 11.17 -4.99
C GLN A 59 25.26 9.86 -5.75
N HIS A 60 25.31 9.95 -7.07
CA HIS A 60 25.66 8.83 -7.93
C HIS A 60 27.13 8.43 -7.74
N GLU A 61 27.40 7.14 -7.52
CA GLU A 61 28.74 6.66 -7.12
C GLU A 61 29.78 6.89 -8.20
N SER A 62 29.43 6.68 -9.48
CA SER A 62 30.41 6.66 -10.56
C SER A 62 30.82 8.04 -11.08
N ASP A 63 29.85 8.93 -11.31
CA ASP A 63 30.12 10.25 -11.89
C ASP A 63 30.03 11.42 -10.87
N ARG A 64 29.67 11.09 -9.61
CA ARG A 64 29.57 12.03 -8.51
C ARG A 64 28.47 13.08 -8.68
N THR A 65 27.56 12.88 -9.60
CA THR A 65 26.38 13.75 -9.76
C THR A 65 25.55 13.75 -8.48
N VAL A 66 25.26 14.94 -7.95
CA VAL A 66 24.41 15.13 -6.77
C VAL A 66 23.00 15.48 -7.23
N ILE A 67 22.01 14.79 -6.67
CA ILE A 67 20.61 14.88 -7.03
C ILE A 67 19.81 15.26 -5.80
N ASP A 68 19.07 16.36 -5.88
CA ASP A 68 18.19 16.83 -4.82
C ASP A 68 16.82 16.13 -4.93
N PHE A 69 16.35 15.61 -3.82
CA PHE A 69 15.00 15.07 -3.68
C PHE A 69 14.18 15.98 -2.78
N THR A 70 13.12 16.55 -3.34
CA THR A 70 12.16 17.34 -2.57
C THR A 70 11.09 16.44 -1.98
N VAL A 71 10.83 16.56 -0.69
CA VAL A 71 9.86 15.74 0.04
C VAL A 71 8.50 16.42 0.10
N SER A 72 7.47 15.68 -0.25
CA SER A 72 6.07 16.00 0.04
C SER A 72 5.49 14.89 0.93
N ARG A 73 5.06 15.22 2.14
CA ARG A 73 4.45 14.26 3.06
C ARG A 73 3.06 14.70 3.45
N HIS A 74 2.10 13.82 3.34
CA HIS A 74 0.72 14.08 3.73
C HIS A 74 0.09 12.84 4.36
N ARG A 75 -0.79 13.09 5.30
CA ARG A 75 -1.59 12.06 5.97
C ARG A 75 -3.07 12.28 5.61
N GLN A 76 -3.76 11.21 5.24
CA GLN A 76 -5.15 11.28 4.85
C GLN A 76 -5.93 10.07 5.35
N LYS A 77 -7.24 10.27 5.56
CA LYS A 77 -8.19 9.19 5.74
C LYS A 77 -8.68 8.71 4.39
N GLU A 78 -8.75 7.41 4.24
CA GLU A 78 -9.20 6.75 3.03
C GLU A 78 -10.31 5.75 3.34
N THR A 79 -11.05 5.39 2.30
CA THR A 79 -12.11 4.39 2.39
C THR A 79 -11.79 3.27 1.42
N GLY A 80 -11.67 2.07 1.93
CA GLY A 80 -11.50 0.85 1.16
C GLY A 80 -12.75 -0.01 1.19
N PHE A 81 -12.93 -0.79 0.11
CA PHE A 81 -14.00 -1.77 0.01
C PHE A 81 -13.37 -3.15 -0.14
N ASP A 82 -13.85 -4.09 0.67
CA ASP A 82 -13.50 -5.48 0.50
C ASP A 82 -14.72 -6.31 0.15
N TYR A 83 -14.58 -7.05 -0.93
CA TYR A 83 -15.51 -8.09 -1.31
C TYR A 83 -14.99 -9.41 -0.74
N MET A 84 -15.38 -9.75 0.48
CA MET A 84 -15.12 -11.08 1.00
C MET A 84 -15.94 -12.09 0.20
N TYR A 85 -15.29 -12.85 -0.65
CA TYR A 85 -15.87 -14.05 -1.24
C TYR A 85 -15.66 -15.22 -0.27
N GLU A 86 -16.57 -15.42 0.66
CA GLU A 86 -16.72 -16.76 1.22
C GLU A 86 -17.15 -17.70 0.10
N LYS A 87 -16.49 -18.82 -0.02
CA LYS A 87 -16.51 -19.76 -1.14
C LYS A 87 -17.90 -20.16 -1.67
N TYR A 88 -18.99 -19.82 -1.00
CA TYR A 88 -20.37 -20.17 -1.38
C TYR A 88 -21.46 -19.19 -0.87
N LYS A 89 -21.11 -18.05 -0.27
CA LYS A 89 -22.12 -17.05 0.14
C LYS A 89 -21.57 -15.66 -0.13
N PRO A 90 -22.40 -14.71 -0.63
CA PRO A 90 -21.99 -13.31 -0.67
C PRO A 90 -21.75 -12.86 0.77
N ALA A 91 -20.50 -12.63 1.11
CA ALA A 91 -20.14 -12.01 2.38
C ALA A 91 -20.71 -10.59 2.44
N PRO A 92 -21.04 -10.06 3.62
CA PRO A 92 -21.43 -8.68 3.74
C PRO A 92 -20.33 -7.79 3.20
N ASN A 93 -20.69 -6.78 2.40
CA ASN A 93 -19.75 -5.78 1.95
C ASN A 93 -19.14 -5.10 3.18
N CYS A 94 -17.83 -5.16 3.32
CA CYS A 94 -17.11 -4.42 4.33
C CYS A 94 -16.57 -3.12 3.73
N VAL A 95 -16.82 -2.03 4.43
CA VAL A 95 -16.24 -0.71 4.15
C VAL A 95 -15.29 -0.40 5.29
N TYR A 96 -14.02 -0.18 4.95
CA TYR A 96 -12.98 0.16 5.91
C TYR A 96 -12.62 1.62 5.77
N GLU A 97 -12.63 2.36 6.88
CA GLU A 97 -11.95 3.64 6.98
C GLU A 97 -10.55 3.39 7.56
N TYR A 98 -9.54 3.87 6.88
CA TYR A 98 -8.14 3.71 7.28
C TYR A 98 -7.36 5.00 7.07
N GLU A 99 -6.21 5.10 7.72
CA GLU A 99 -5.30 6.22 7.56
C GLU A 99 -4.12 5.79 6.69
N SER A 100 -3.70 6.67 5.76
CA SER A 100 -2.46 6.56 4.99
C SER A 100 -1.56 7.75 5.27
N ASP A 101 -0.26 7.49 5.43
CA ASP A 101 0.80 8.50 5.45
C ASP A 101 1.69 8.25 4.24
N ILE A 102 1.68 9.20 3.30
CA ILE A 102 2.37 9.08 2.03
C ILE A 102 3.47 10.13 1.97
N THR A 103 4.70 9.66 1.85
CA THR A 103 5.90 10.47 1.68
C THR A 103 6.41 10.29 0.26
N LYS A 104 6.31 11.34 -0.57
CA LYS A 104 6.83 11.36 -1.94
C LYS A 104 8.10 12.15 -1.99
N CYS A 105 9.13 11.59 -2.60
CA CYS A 105 10.42 12.23 -2.79
C CYS A 105 10.68 12.35 -4.29
N THR A 106 10.63 13.59 -4.77
CA THR A 106 10.73 13.89 -6.20
C THR A 106 12.12 14.45 -6.49
N PRO A 107 12.91 13.81 -7.38
CA PRO A 107 14.24 14.29 -7.74
C PRO A 107 14.16 15.48 -8.69
N ASN A 108 15.18 16.33 -8.64
CA ASN A 108 15.40 17.41 -9.61
C ASN A 108 16.04 16.93 -10.92
N TYR A 109 16.35 15.66 -11.03
CA TYR A 109 16.96 15.00 -12.20
C TYR A 109 16.17 13.73 -12.56
N PRO A 110 15.98 13.38 -13.83
CA PRO A 110 15.14 12.24 -14.22
C PRO A 110 15.84 10.90 -13.98
N ILE A 111 15.79 10.41 -12.76
CA ILE A 111 16.30 9.08 -12.38
C ILE A 111 15.13 8.18 -11.94
N PHE A 112 14.73 8.27 -10.68
CA PHE A 112 13.59 7.56 -10.12
C PHE A 112 12.88 8.46 -9.09
N ASN A 113 11.57 8.29 -8.98
CA ASN A 113 10.81 8.85 -7.85
C ASN A 113 10.82 7.83 -6.72
N MET A 114 10.84 8.31 -5.48
CA MET A 114 10.66 7.44 -4.31
C MET A 114 9.36 7.82 -3.62
N GLU A 115 8.58 6.81 -3.25
CA GLU A 115 7.40 6.97 -2.41
C GLU A 115 7.50 5.99 -1.25
N ILE A 116 7.26 6.47 -0.03
CA ILE A 116 7.11 5.63 1.15
C ILE A 116 5.65 5.73 1.56
N GLU A 117 4.91 4.65 1.41
CA GLU A 117 3.52 4.56 1.86
C GLU A 117 3.46 3.77 3.16
N PHE A 118 2.80 4.37 4.13
CA PHE A 118 2.44 3.76 5.39
C PHE A 118 0.92 3.72 5.51
N SER A 119 0.34 2.54 5.67
CA SER A 119 -1.10 2.39 5.75
C SER A 119 -1.50 1.33 6.77
N ASN A 120 -2.57 1.60 7.53
CA ASN A 120 -3.16 0.62 8.42
C ASN A 120 -4.27 -0.23 7.75
N ARG A 121 -4.37 -0.18 6.42
CA ARG A 121 -5.38 -0.91 5.63
C ARG A 121 -5.27 -2.43 5.74
N TYR A 122 -4.03 -2.96 5.74
CA TYR A 122 -3.79 -4.40 5.61
C TYR A 122 -4.06 -5.23 6.87
N MET A 123 -4.61 -4.63 7.90
CA MET A 123 -4.79 -5.23 9.21
C MET A 123 -6.14 -5.91 9.42
N ALA A 124 -7.09 -5.64 8.53
CA ALA A 124 -8.45 -6.15 8.65
C ALA A 124 -8.56 -7.68 8.43
N PHE A 125 -7.49 -8.32 7.92
CA PHE A 125 -7.53 -9.71 7.44
C PHE A 125 -6.74 -10.71 8.29
N GLU A 126 -5.99 -10.26 9.28
CA GLU A 126 -5.27 -11.15 10.18
C GLU A 126 -5.90 -11.16 11.58
N GLU A 127 -6.24 -12.35 12.01
CA GLU A 127 -6.77 -12.80 13.31
C GLU A 127 -7.11 -11.74 14.37
N GLU A 128 -8.31 -11.89 14.93
CA GLU A 128 -8.85 -11.10 16.03
C GLU A 128 -7.80 -10.79 17.11
N GLY A 129 -7.41 -9.53 17.22
CA GLY A 129 -6.69 -9.00 18.37
C GLY A 129 -5.42 -8.20 18.14
N GLN A 130 -4.93 -8.05 16.91
CA GLN A 130 -3.74 -7.25 16.65
C GLN A 130 -4.03 -6.09 15.67
N ASN A 131 -4.33 -4.93 16.23
CA ASN A 131 -4.63 -3.68 15.51
C ASN A 131 -3.37 -2.86 15.32
N TYR A 132 -2.51 -3.16 14.33
CA TYR A 132 -1.32 -2.33 14.09
C TYR A 132 -1.01 -2.19 12.61
N ALA A 133 -0.52 -1.02 12.24
CA ALA A 133 -0.02 -0.72 10.92
C ALA A 133 1.12 -1.69 10.57
N LYS A 134 0.91 -2.56 9.58
CA LYS A 134 1.84 -3.66 9.30
C LYS A 134 2.73 -3.46 8.10
N SER A 135 2.59 -2.37 7.33
CA SER A 135 3.48 -2.19 6.20
C SER A 135 3.78 -0.73 5.90
N ALA A 136 5.05 -0.34 6.02
CA ALA A 136 5.59 0.74 5.23
C ALA A 136 6.33 0.12 4.04
N THR A 137 6.08 0.62 2.86
CA THR A 137 6.67 0.13 1.64
C THR A 137 7.42 1.28 0.96
N ILE A 138 8.65 1.04 0.57
CA ILE A 138 9.38 1.95 -0.31
C ILE A 138 9.07 1.56 -1.73
N PHE A 139 8.52 2.51 -2.49
CA PHE A 139 8.35 2.40 -3.93
C PHE A 139 9.37 3.31 -4.60
N ALA A 140 10.36 2.71 -5.25
CA ALA A 140 11.14 3.38 -6.25
C ALA A 140 10.86 2.68 -7.58
N VAL A 141 11.84 2.41 -8.41
CA VAL A 141 11.68 1.44 -9.49
C VAL A 141 11.89 0.06 -8.88
N GLY A 142 10.87 -0.51 -8.28
CA GLY A 142 10.89 -1.67 -7.39
C GLY A 142 10.27 -1.31 -6.04
N SER A 143 10.01 -2.30 -5.19
CA SER A 143 9.46 -2.09 -3.86
C SER A 143 10.19 -2.89 -2.80
N ALA A 144 10.25 -2.38 -1.59
CA ALA A 144 10.75 -3.10 -0.43
C ALA A 144 9.89 -2.76 0.80
N ARG A 145 9.72 -3.71 1.70
CA ARG A 145 9.03 -3.46 2.97
C ARG A 145 10.02 -2.97 4.00
N LEU A 146 9.65 -1.89 4.67
CA LEU A 146 10.38 -1.42 5.85
C LEU A 146 10.05 -2.34 7.03
N PRO A 147 11.05 -2.79 7.80
CA PRO A 147 10.83 -3.56 9.00
C PRO A 147 10.15 -2.69 10.07
N PHE A 148 9.28 -3.32 10.86
CA PHE A 148 8.68 -2.66 12.01
C PHE A 148 9.41 -3.03 13.28
N ILE A 149 9.37 -2.13 14.26
CA ILE A 149 9.96 -2.39 15.58
C ILE A 149 9.26 -3.61 16.20
N GLY A 150 10.02 -4.70 16.37
CA GLY A 150 9.58 -5.94 17.01
C GLY A 150 8.97 -7.00 16.08
N GLU A 151 8.97 -6.81 14.78
CA GLU A 151 8.57 -7.86 13.82
C GLU A 151 9.79 -8.56 13.21
N ASP A 152 9.75 -9.88 13.16
CA ASP A 152 10.77 -10.69 12.50
C ASP A 152 10.40 -10.84 11.01
N HIS A 153 11.09 -10.09 10.16
CA HIS A 153 10.88 -10.16 8.71
C HIS A 153 12.10 -10.77 8.03
N SER A 154 11.88 -11.85 7.31
CA SER A 154 12.93 -12.60 6.59
C SER A 154 13.54 -11.85 5.39
N ASN A 155 13.06 -10.66 5.04
CA ASN A 155 13.40 -9.96 3.80
C ASN A 155 14.44 -8.85 3.97
N TYR A 156 15.07 -8.75 5.13
CA TYR A 156 16.12 -7.77 5.36
C TYR A 156 17.32 -8.36 6.11
N GLU A 157 18.46 -7.74 5.92
CA GLU A 157 19.67 -7.96 6.68
C GLU A 157 19.94 -6.73 7.54
N MET A 158 20.16 -6.91 8.85
CA MET A 158 20.53 -5.81 9.74
C MET A 158 22.05 -5.67 9.74
N LEU A 159 22.52 -4.48 9.40
CA LEU A 159 23.93 -4.12 9.48
C LEU A 159 24.16 -3.25 10.71
N ASP A 160 25.12 -3.60 11.55
CA ASP A 160 25.50 -2.79 12.72
C ASP A 160 25.95 -1.38 12.29
N SER A 161 26.61 -1.30 11.14
CA SER A 161 27.00 -0.03 10.54
C SER A 161 27.23 -0.13 9.04
N LEU A 162 27.00 1.00 8.36
CA LEU A 162 27.28 1.19 6.93
C LEU A 162 28.06 2.50 6.77
N LYS A 163 29.16 2.48 6.03
CA LYS A 163 29.89 3.69 5.68
C LYS A 163 29.43 4.23 4.34
N VAL A 164 28.87 5.44 4.35
CA VAL A 164 28.38 6.16 3.17
C VAL A 164 29.07 7.52 3.10
N ASN A 165 29.73 7.83 1.99
CA ASN A 165 30.43 9.09 1.74
C ASN A 165 31.35 9.56 2.90
N GLY A 166 32.02 8.59 3.56
CA GLY A 166 32.95 8.89 4.66
C GLY A 166 32.33 8.86 6.07
N ARG A 167 31.03 8.92 6.20
CA ARG A 167 30.27 8.89 7.47
C ARG A 167 29.77 7.48 7.76
N TYR A 168 29.71 7.09 9.04
CA TYR A 168 29.14 5.84 9.52
C TYR A 168 27.69 6.07 9.95
N TYR A 169 26.78 5.20 9.48
CA TYR A 169 25.40 5.09 9.88
C TYR A 169 25.21 3.76 10.59
N HIS A 170 24.44 3.74 11.67
CA HIS A 170 24.22 2.56 12.49
C HIS A 170 22.79 2.05 12.32
N ASP A 171 22.56 0.80 12.73
CA ASP A 171 21.24 0.14 12.68
C ASP A 171 20.62 0.22 11.27
N VAL A 172 21.38 -0.20 10.28
CA VAL A 172 21.02 -0.08 8.87
C VAL A 172 20.33 -1.33 8.38
N PHE A 173 19.12 -1.19 7.88
CA PHE A 173 18.40 -2.23 7.17
C PHE A 173 18.86 -2.28 5.71
N LYS A 174 19.37 -3.42 5.30
CA LYS A 174 19.61 -3.73 3.89
C LYS A 174 18.43 -4.56 3.40
N LEU A 175 17.58 -3.93 2.60
CA LEU A 175 16.33 -4.44 2.12
C LEU A 175 16.49 -4.95 0.69
N LYS A 176 16.02 -6.15 0.41
CA LYS A 176 15.90 -6.65 -0.96
C LYS A 176 14.63 -6.15 -1.59
N SER A 177 14.71 -5.79 -2.87
CA SER A 177 13.52 -5.45 -3.66
C SER A 177 12.60 -6.66 -3.78
N GLU A 178 11.33 -6.42 -3.62
CA GLU A 178 10.25 -7.33 -4.01
C GLU A 178 9.90 -7.08 -5.49
N LEU A 179 9.20 -7.99 -6.13
CA LEU A 179 8.77 -7.88 -7.54
C LEU A 179 9.92 -7.83 -8.58
N VAL A 180 11.10 -8.35 -8.22
CA VAL A 180 12.26 -8.41 -9.14
C VAL A 180 11.89 -9.14 -10.42
N ASP A 181 11.25 -10.31 -10.30
CA ASP A 181 10.87 -11.15 -11.45
C ASP A 181 10.01 -10.38 -12.47
N TYR A 182 9.08 -9.53 -12.00
CA TYR A 182 8.23 -8.72 -12.86
C TYR A 182 9.03 -7.71 -13.70
N TYR A 183 10.01 -7.04 -13.07
CA TYR A 183 10.84 -6.04 -13.76
C TYR A 183 11.89 -6.69 -14.67
N GLU A 184 12.38 -7.86 -14.31
CA GLU A 184 13.31 -8.64 -15.14
C GLU A 184 12.65 -9.13 -16.43
N GLU A 185 11.37 -9.57 -16.37
CA GLU A 185 10.60 -9.96 -17.54
C GLU A 185 10.40 -8.78 -18.51
N GLU A 186 10.23 -7.56 -18.01
CA GLU A 186 10.11 -6.36 -18.81
C GLU A 186 11.46 -5.81 -19.31
N GLY A 187 12.59 -6.31 -18.81
CA GLY A 187 13.93 -5.80 -19.09
C GLY A 187 14.17 -4.39 -18.54
N SER A 188 13.41 -4.00 -17.52
CA SER A 188 13.47 -2.65 -16.94
C SER A 188 14.57 -2.55 -15.89
N ILE A 189 15.31 -1.43 -15.86
CA ILE A 189 16.23 -1.11 -14.79
C ILE A 189 15.39 -0.83 -13.53
N HIS A 190 15.66 -1.55 -12.45
CA HIS A 190 14.93 -1.45 -11.19
C HIS A 190 15.90 -1.41 -10.01
N ALA A 191 15.41 -1.03 -8.84
CA ALA A 191 16.16 -1.12 -7.61
C ALA A 191 16.25 -2.58 -7.16
N ASP A 192 17.46 -3.06 -6.90
CA ASP A 192 17.75 -4.40 -6.35
C ASP A 192 17.81 -4.38 -4.81
N THR A 193 18.47 -3.37 -4.27
CA THR A 193 18.73 -3.28 -2.83
C THR A 193 18.58 -1.83 -2.35
N TYR A 194 17.92 -1.68 -1.21
CA TYR A 194 17.82 -0.41 -0.49
C TYR A 194 18.57 -0.50 0.83
N TYR A 195 19.21 0.59 1.24
CA TYR A 195 19.79 0.79 2.57
C TYR A 195 19.02 1.88 3.29
N TYR A 196 18.47 1.58 4.44
CA TYR A 196 17.58 2.47 5.18
C TYR A 196 17.86 2.40 6.68
N ASN A 197 17.73 3.51 7.39
CA ASN A 197 17.59 3.49 8.84
C ASN A 197 16.50 4.48 9.30
N TYR A 198 16.00 4.32 10.53
CA TYR A 198 14.90 5.14 11.02
C TYR A 198 15.29 6.59 11.32
N GLU A 199 16.57 6.86 11.54
CA GLU A 199 17.07 8.19 11.88
C GLU A 199 17.24 9.09 10.64
N ASN A 200 17.78 8.53 9.56
CA ASN A 200 18.18 9.28 8.37
C ASN A 200 17.35 8.94 7.12
N GLY A 201 16.55 7.89 7.17
CA GLY A 201 15.79 7.42 6.04
C GLY A 201 16.62 6.62 5.05
N LEU A 202 16.47 6.90 3.75
CA LEU A 202 17.17 6.22 2.67
C LEU A 202 18.64 6.63 2.64
N LEU A 203 19.53 5.66 2.89
CA LEU A 203 20.98 5.82 2.86
C LEU A 203 21.58 5.47 1.52
N GLY A 204 20.94 4.58 0.77
CA GLY A 204 21.43 4.17 -0.54
C GLY A 204 20.47 3.29 -1.31
N VAL A 205 20.65 3.28 -2.63
CA VAL A 205 19.95 2.40 -3.57
C VAL A 205 20.98 1.79 -4.50
N VAL A 206 20.91 0.48 -4.70
CA VAL A 206 21.65 -0.25 -5.72
C VAL A 206 20.67 -0.70 -6.78
N MET A 207 20.93 -0.33 -8.03
CA MET A 207 20.08 -0.68 -9.18
C MET A 207 20.53 -2.01 -9.79
N SER A 208 19.64 -2.68 -10.51
CA SER A 208 19.90 -3.96 -11.19
C SER A 208 20.99 -3.89 -12.25
N ASN A 209 21.23 -2.71 -12.84
CA ASN A 209 22.34 -2.46 -13.77
C ASN A 209 23.68 -2.16 -13.07
N GLY A 210 23.72 -2.17 -11.74
CA GLY A 210 24.91 -1.91 -10.92
C GLY A 210 25.15 -0.45 -10.57
N GLU A 211 24.32 0.47 -11.04
CA GLU A 211 24.38 1.87 -10.59
C GLU A 211 24.03 1.97 -9.11
N LYS A 212 24.69 2.90 -8.41
CA LYS A 212 24.49 3.13 -6.98
C LYS A 212 24.33 4.60 -6.68
N TYR A 213 23.38 4.88 -5.82
CA TYR A 213 23.08 6.21 -5.30
C TYR A 213 23.18 6.19 -3.78
N TRP A 214 23.96 7.09 -3.21
CA TRP A 214 24.23 7.15 -1.78
C TRP A 214 23.80 8.50 -1.20
N LEU A 215 23.30 8.50 0.03
CA LEU A 215 23.00 9.71 0.77
C LEU A 215 24.22 10.64 0.77
N TYR A 216 23.99 11.89 0.43
CA TYR A 216 25.04 12.92 0.38
C TYR A 216 24.71 14.03 1.36
N GLU A 217 25.59 14.24 2.30
CA GLU A 217 25.58 15.36 3.25
C GLU A 217 26.85 16.18 3.03
N GLU A 218 26.72 17.49 2.96
CA GLU A 218 27.87 18.42 2.86
C GLU A 218 28.65 18.47 4.14
#